data_e375ee4701158abc7acd18d01e1b4419
#
_entry.id   e375ee4701158abc7acd18d01e1b4419
#
_cell.length_a   1.000
_cell.length_b   1.000
_cell.length_c   1.000
_cell.angle_alpha   90.00
_cell.angle_beta   90.00
_cell.angle_gamma   90.00
#
_symmetry.space_group_name_H-M   'P 1'
#
loop_
_entity.id
_entity.type
_entity.pdbx_description
1 polymer ?
#
loop_
_entity_poly.entity_id
_entity_poly.type
_entity_poly.pdbx_seq_one_letter_code
_entity_poly.pdbx_strand_id
1 'polypeptide(L)' 'MHFEELIKLIKERRQMLKVTQESLAELSGVGLRTLKQFESGKGNPTLQTLQKLADVLGMEISLQLKTISRHS' A
#
# COMPACT_ATOMS: atom_id res chain seq x y z
N MET A 1 -10.34 -8.68 1.99
CA MET A 1 -9.32 -7.77 2.53
C MET A 1 -9.95 -6.42 2.79
N HIS A 2 -9.66 -5.86 3.93
CA HIS A 2 -10.13 -4.54 4.27
C HIS A 2 -9.08 -3.50 3.89
N PHE A 3 -9.52 -2.41 3.32
CA PHE A 3 -8.61 -1.33 2.96
C PHE A 3 -7.82 -0.82 4.15
N GLU A 4 -8.46 -0.83 5.31
CA GLU A 4 -7.80 -0.37 6.54
C GLU A 4 -6.56 -1.16 6.86
N GLU A 5 -6.60 -2.48 6.66
CA GLU A 5 -5.44 -3.34 6.90
C GLU A 5 -4.33 -3.04 5.91
N LEU A 6 -4.71 -2.80 4.64
CA LEU A 6 -3.75 -2.49 3.60
C LEU A 6 -3.05 -1.16 3.87
N ILE A 7 -3.84 -0.16 4.24
CA ILE A 7 -3.31 1.16 4.56
C ILE A 7 -2.35 1.07 5.73
N LYS A 8 -2.77 0.37 6.77
CA LYS A 8 -1.94 0.20 7.97
C LYS A 8 -0.63 -0.48 7.64
N LEU A 9 -0.67 -1.52 6.83
CA LEU A 9 0.51 -2.28 6.47
C LEU A 9 1.53 -1.42 5.74
N ILE A 10 1.07 -0.65 4.76
CA ILE A 10 1.96 0.21 3.98
C ILE A 10 2.49 1.35 4.83
N LYS A 11 1.63 1.97 5.63
CA LYS A 11 2.04 3.06 6.49
C LYS A 11 3.07 2.62 7.53
N GLU A 12 2.83 1.49 8.18
CA GLU A 12 3.75 0.97 9.18
C GLU A 12 5.10 0.60 8.56
N ARG A 13 5.08 0.01 7.36
CA ARG A 13 6.32 -0.33 6.69
C ARG A 13 7.13 0.93 6.37
N ARG A 14 6.45 1.97 5.88
CA ARG A 14 7.10 3.25 5.63
C ARG A 14 7.77 3.78 6.90
N GLN A 15 7.01 3.79 7.99
CA GLN A 15 7.51 4.30 9.27
C GLN A 15 8.66 3.47 9.81
N MET A 16 8.57 2.15 9.68
CA MET A 16 9.64 1.26 10.12
C MET A 16 10.94 1.53 9.38
N LEU A 17 10.85 1.84 8.09
CA LEU A 17 12.01 2.15 7.29
C LEU A 17 12.45 3.60 7.44
N LYS A 18 11.74 4.39 8.26
CA LYS A 18 12.04 5.81 8.51
C LYS A 18 12.03 6.64 7.25
N VAL A 19 11.12 6.31 6.34
CA VAL A 19 10.91 7.05 5.11
C VAL A 19 9.79 8.06 5.34
N THR A 20 10.02 9.33 4.99
CA THR A 20 8.98 10.34 5.14
C THR A 20 7.95 10.21 4.03
N GLN A 21 6.77 10.80 4.23
CA GLN A 21 5.76 10.82 3.18
C GLN A 21 6.29 11.52 1.93
N GLU A 22 7.00 12.62 2.12
CA GLU A 22 7.57 13.37 1.00
C GLU A 22 8.55 12.50 0.20
N SER A 23 9.39 11.79 0.91
CA SER A 23 10.38 10.94 0.27
C SER A 23 9.72 9.78 -0.46
N LEU A 24 8.74 9.15 0.17
CA LEU A 24 8.02 8.05 -0.48
C LEU A 24 7.27 8.54 -1.72
N ALA A 25 6.64 9.69 -1.64
CA ALA A 25 5.95 10.27 -2.79
C ALA A 25 6.92 10.48 -3.95
N GLU A 26 8.07 11.05 -3.66
CA GLU A 26 9.08 11.31 -4.68
C GLU A 26 9.62 10.03 -5.29
N LEU A 27 10.00 9.08 -4.46
CA LEU A 27 10.58 7.82 -4.92
C LEU A 27 9.59 6.96 -5.70
N SER A 28 8.33 6.99 -5.30
CA SER A 28 7.30 6.15 -5.93
C SER A 28 6.67 6.80 -7.16
N GLY A 29 6.81 8.10 -7.30
CA GLY A 29 6.10 8.83 -8.36
C GLY A 29 4.63 9.06 -8.03
N VAL A 30 4.20 8.77 -6.82
CA VAL A 30 2.83 9.04 -6.37
C VAL A 30 2.81 10.45 -5.78
N GLY A 31 1.79 11.24 -6.14
CA GLY A 31 1.67 12.60 -5.61
C GLY A 31 1.57 12.60 -4.10
N LEU A 32 2.20 13.58 -3.47
CA LEU A 32 2.17 13.68 -2.01
C LEU A 32 0.75 13.78 -1.46
N ARG A 33 -0.09 14.54 -2.13
CA ARG A 33 -1.48 14.68 -1.72
C ARG A 33 -2.21 13.33 -1.76
N THR A 34 -1.99 12.57 -2.82
CA THR A 34 -2.59 11.25 -2.96
C THR A 34 -2.11 10.31 -1.86
N LEU A 35 -0.81 10.36 -1.55
CA LEU A 35 -0.25 9.53 -0.49
C LEU A 35 -0.83 9.90 0.86
N LYS A 36 -0.95 11.19 1.16
CA LYS A 36 -1.52 11.64 2.43
C LYS A 36 -2.98 11.21 2.56
N GLN A 37 -3.75 11.32 1.48
CA GLN A 37 -5.13 10.86 1.48
C GLN A 37 -5.21 9.35 1.71
N PHE A 38 -4.33 8.62 1.06
CA PHE A 38 -4.28 7.16 1.23
C PHE A 38 -4.00 6.80 2.68
N GLU A 39 -2.98 7.38 3.28
CA GLU A 39 -2.59 7.04 4.64
C GLU A 39 -3.60 7.48 5.68
N SER A 40 -4.42 8.46 5.37
CA SER A 40 -5.49 8.90 6.27
C SER A 40 -6.78 8.10 6.11
N GLY A 41 -6.79 7.13 5.20
CA GLY A 41 -7.97 6.32 4.96
C GLY A 41 -8.97 6.93 4.01
N LYS A 42 -8.59 8.01 3.35
CA LYS A 42 -9.45 8.70 2.39
C LYS A 42 -9.04 8.38 0.96
N GLY A 43 -9.97 8.59 0.05
CA GLY A 43 -9.70 8.39 -1.35
C GLY A 43 -9.83 6.94 -1.78
N ASN A 44 -9.61 6.70 -3.05
CA ASN A 44 -9.71 5.39 -3.68
C ASN A 44 -8.41 5.10 -4.42
N PRO A 45 -7.41 4.57 -3.76
CA PRO A 45 -6.14 4.29 -4.45
C PRO A 45 -6.36 3.20 -5.50
N THR A 46 -5.73 3.37 -6.64
CA THR A 46 -5.75 2.34 -7.66
C THR A 46 -4.71 1.27 -7.33
N LEU A 47 -4.86 0.11 -7.94
CA LEU A 47 -3.88 -0.95 -7.79
C LEU A 47 -2.49 -0.46 -8.23
N GLN A 48 -2.45 0.33 -9.30
CA GLN A 48 -1.19 0.89 -9.78
C GLN A 48 -0.51 1.77 -8.73
N THR A 49 -1.29 2.62 -8.06
CA THR A 49 -0.76 3.45 -6.97
C THR A 49 -0.20 2.59 -5.86
N LEU A 50 -0.95 1.56 -5.46
CA LEU A 50 -0.49 0.66 -4.41
C LEU A 50 0.79 -0.06 -4.78
N GLN A 51 0.90 -0.51 -6.02
CA GLN A 51 2.10 -1.18 -6.49
C GLN A 51 3.32 -0.26 -6.47
N LYS A 52 3.13 1.00 -6.86
CA LYS A 52 4.22 1.97 -6.84
C LYS A 52 4.73 2.21 -5.42
N LEU A 53 3.82 2.33 -4.47
CA LEU A 53 4.20 2.51 -3.07
C LEU A 53 4.89 1.27 -2.53
N ALA A 54 4.32 0.10 -2.80
CA ALA A 54 4.86 -1.15 -2.31
C ALA A 54 6.28 -1.40 -2.83
N ASP A 55 6.52 -1.11 -4.11
CA ASP A 55 7.83 -1.32 -4.70
C ASP A 55 8.92 -0.56 -3.96
N VAL A 56 8.66 0.70 -3.61
CA VAL A 56 9.66 1.51 -2.88
C VAL A 56 9.92 0.93 -1.51
N LEU A 57 8.91 0.35 -0.89
CA LEU A 57 9.00 -0.16 0.47
C LEU A 57 9.45 -1.62 0.54
N GLY A 58 9.82 -2.20 -0.60
CA GLY A 58 10.27 -3.58 -0.63
C GLY A 58 9.15 -4.58 -0.39
N MET A 59 7.94 -4.20 -0.75
CA MET A 59 6.76 -5.05 -0.60
C MET A 59 6.25 -5.47 -1.96
N GLU A 60 5.46 -6.52 -1.96
CA GLU A 60 4.87 -7.05 -3.18
C GLU A 60 3.38 -7.24 -2.98
N ILE A 61 2.60 -6.84 -3.98
CA ILE A 61 1.16 -7.06 -3.96
C ILE A 61 0.87 -8.19 -4.92
N SER A 62 0.22 -9.22 -4.43
CA SER A 62 -0.12 -10.37 -5.26
C SER A 62 -1.54 -10.82 -4.96
N LEU A 63 -2.13 -11.45 -5.93
CA LEU A 63 -3.43 -12.09 -5.77
C LEU A 63 -3.22 -13.59 -5.71
N GLN A 64 -3.91 -14.20 -4.77
CA GLN A 64 -3.85 -15.64 -4.61
C GLN A 64 -5.25 -16.22 -4.65
N LEU A 65 -5.37 -17.37 -5.25
CA LEU A 65 -6.63 -18.08 -5.23
C LEU A 65 -6.86 -18.62 -3.83
N LYS A 66 -8.07 -18.44 -3.34
CA LYS A 66 -8.41 -19.01 -2.06
C LYS A 66 -8.39 -20.54 -2.17
N THR A 67 -7.82 -21.17 -1.17
CA THR A 67 -7.92 -22.61 -1.07
C THR A 67 -9.34 -22.97 -0.78
N ILE A 68 -9.92 -23.74 -1.66
CA ILE A 68 -11.27 -24.20 -1.45
C ILE A 68 -11.13 -25.52 -0.76
N SER A 69 -11.33 -25.49 0.53
CA SER A 69 -11.32 -26.71 1.24
C SER A 69 -12.69 -27.27 1.19
N ARG A 70 -12.96 -28.07 0.38
CA ARG A 70 -14.17 -28.65 0.33
C ARG A 70 -14.10 -29.99 0.22
N HIS A 71 -14.24 -30.12 0.49
CA HIS A 71 -14.03 -31.04 0.31
C HIS A 71 -14.79 -31.48 -0.15
N SER A 72 -14.76 -31.22 -0.33
CA SER A 72 -15.29 -31.73 -0.87
C SER A 72 -15.30 -32.48 -1.27
#